data_5e7319003fae0d9f825ea9f069c332b2
#
_entry.id   5e7319003fae0d9f825ea9f069c332b2
#
_cell.length_a   1.000
_cell.length_b   1.000
_cell.length_c   1.000
_cell.angle_alpha   90.00
_cell.angle_beta   90.00
_cell.angle_gamma   90.00
#
_symmetry.space_group_name_H-M   'P 1'
#
loop_
_entity.id
_entity.type
_entity.pdbx_description
1 polymer ?
#
loop_
_entity_poly.entity_id
_entity_poly.type
_entity_poly.pdbx_seq_one_letter_code
_entity_poly.pdbx_strand_id
1 'polypeptide(L)'
;EPVIDRREIYISRCIGVPGDTLLIDSLFNVVDRSTQLGPDRKQLYTYPQTKEQQLDSLLSILSIGPTELMGQHEGKNVRSFSRYEYYLLDQAMNGKSWIQPLQQSLQEEAKPLIVPGKGKAVRVYPWNRTLLRNTLVLHEGKQAEIRNDTLYIEGRPSQHCYFTKDYYWMASNNSVNLSDS
;
A
#
# COMPACT_ATOMS: atom_id res chain seq x y z
N GLU A 1 26.46 0.63 -15.32
CA GLU A 1 25.64 1.38 -14.34
C GLU A 1 24.71 2.31 -15.13
N PRO A 2 23.41 2.35 -14.83
CA PRO A 2 22.52 3.31 -15.48
C PRO A 2 22.93 4.73 -15.08
N VAL A 3 23.06 5.59 -16.09
CA VAL A 3 23.39 7.00 -15.89
C VAL A 3 22.33 7.64 -15.00
N ILE A 4 22.74 8.36 -13.96
CA ILE A 4 21.86 8.98 -12.95
C ILE A 4 20.75 9.82 -13.62
N ASP A 5 21.06 10.51 -14.70
CA ASP A 5 20.14 11.38 -15.45
C ASP A 5 18.98 10.63 -16.18
N ARG A 6 19.01 9.29 -16.19
CA ARG A 6 17.94 8.44 -16.77
C ARG A 6 17.13 7.70 -15.71
N ARG A 7 17.36 7.96 -14.44
CA ARG A 7 16.57 7.36 -13.36
C ARG A 7 15.31 8.18 -13.16
N GLU A 8 14.18 7.49 -13.13
CA GLU A 8 12.92 8.09 -12.72
C GLU A 8 12.97 8.43 -11.23
N ILE A 9 12.48 9.60 -10.89
CA ILE A 9 12.42 10.05 -9.49
C ILE A 9 11.01 9.77 -8.97
N TYR A 10 10.92 8.90 -7.95
CA TYR A 10 9.69 8.62 -7.23
C TYR A 10 9.71 9.26 -5.86
N ILE A 11 8.61 9.91 -5.49
CA ILE A 11 8.42 10.49 -4.17
C ILE A 11 7.42 9.59 -3.43
N SER A 12 7.87 8.99 -2.34
CA SER A 12 7.07 8.11 -1.49
C SER A 12 7.19 8.52 -0.03
N ARG A 13 6.20 8.19 0.77
CA ARG A 13 6.21 8.47 2.21
C ARG A 13 6.82 7.30 2.96
N CYS A 14 7.81 7.55 3.79
CA CYS A 14 8.30 6.55 4.74
C CYS A 14 7.29 6.42 5.89
N ILE A 15 6.71 5.24 6.05
CA ILE A 15 5.71 4.92 7.08
C ILE A 15 6.19 3.88 8.09
N GLY A 16 7.36 3.30 7.86
CA GLY A 16 8.01 2.39 8.80
C GLY A 16 9.53 2.48 8.72
N VAL A 17 10.17 2.62 9.87
CA VAL A 17 11.63 2.63 10.02
C VAL A 17 12.13 1.30 10.60
N PRO A 18 13.44 1.02 10.55
CA PRO A 18 14.01 -0.25 11.01
C PRO A 18 13.62 -0.60 12.45
N GLY A 19 12.88 -1.68 12.63
CA GLY A 19 12.40 -2.17 13.92
C GLY A 19 10.96 -1.79 14.24
N ASP A 20 10.30 -0.96 13.45
CA ASP A 20 8.87 -0.68 13.61
C ASP A 20 8.04 -1.93 13.32
N THR A 21 6.89 -2.02 13.98
CA THR A 21 5.87 -3.03 13.70
C THR A 21 4.68 -2.37 13.02
N LEU A 22 4.47 -2.74 11.76
CA LEU A 22 3.32 -2.31 10.98
C LEU A 22 2.23 -3.39 11.02
N LEU A 23 0.97 -2.99 11.03
CA LEU A 23 -0.14 -3.91 10.81
C LEU A 23 -0.47 -3.91 9.31
N ILE A 24 -0.41 -5.07 8.69
CA ILE A 24 -0.63 -5.22 7.25
C ILE A 24 -1.74 -6.23 6.96
N ASP A 25 -2.43 -6.03 5.84
CA ASP A 25 -3.39 -7.00 5.30
C ASP A 25 -2.69 -8.06 4.42
N SER A 26 -3.46 -8.95 3.78
CA SER A 26 -2.93 -9.99 2.89
C SER A 26 -2.30 -9.44 1.60
N LEU A 27 -2.60 -8.21 1.23
CA LEU A 27 -2.02 -7.51 0.08
C LEU A 27 -0.85 -6.60 0.47
N PHE A 28 -0.37 -6.72 1.72
CA PHE A 28 0.68 -5.88 2.29
C PHE A 28 0.35 -4.39 2.40
N ASN A 29 -0.93 -4.01 2.33
CA ASN A 29 -1.32 -2.65 2.67
C ASN A 29 -1.25 -2.45 4.17
N VAL A 30 -0.73 -1.31 4.61
CA VAL A 30 -0.71 -0.97 6.03
C VAL A 30 -2.12 -0.63 6.49
N VAL A 31 -2.63 -1.46 7.40
CA VAL A 31 -3.94 -1.30 8.05
C VAL A 31 -3.72 -0.49 9.32
N ASP A 32 -3.49 0.81 9.18
CA ASP A 32 -3.43 1.68 10.35
C ASP A 32 -4.80 2.33 10.57
N ARG A 33 -5.34 2.14 11.76
CA ARG A 33 -6.52 2.87 12.23
C ARG A 33 -6.18 4.28 12.68
N SER A 34 -4.90 4.59 12.85
CA SER A 34 -4.43 5.93 13.19
C SER A 34 -4.31 6.78 11.93
N THR A 35 -4.63 8.07 12.06
CA THR A 35 -4.63 9.09 11.01
C THR A 35 -3.23 9.44 10.46
N GLN A 36 -2.20 8.63 10.72
CA GLN A 36 -0.81 8.94 10.42
C GLN A 36 -0.44 8.84 8.94
N LEU A 37 -1.28 8.22 8.11
CA LEU A 37 -0.99 8.05 6.68
C LEU A 37 -1.19 9.32 5.84
N GLY A 38 -1.52 10.44 6.49
CA GLY A 38 -1.67 11.76 5.87
C GLY A 38 -2.99 11.96 5.12
N PRO A 39 -3.39 13.22 4.89
CA PRO A 39 -4.64 13.57 4.20
C PRO A 39 -4.61 13.21 2.71
N ASP A 40 -3.43 13.00 2.15
CA ASP A 40 -3.21 12.75 0.71
C ASP A 40 -3.39 11.28 0.32
N ARG A 41 -3.52 10.37 1.30
CA ARG A 41 -3.71 8.96 1.01
C ARG A 41 -5.01 8.74 0.27
N LYS A 42 -4.91 8.12 -0.89
CA LYS A 42 -6.08 7.72 -1.68
C LYS A 42 -6.81 6.55 -1.04
N GLN A 43 -8.13 6.60 -1.07
CA GLN A 43 -9.05 5.56 -0.62
C GLN A 43 -10.05 5.29 -1.74
N LEU A 44 -10.67 4.11 -1.74
CA LEU A 44 -11.68 3.76 -2.71
C LEU A 44 -13.05 4.34 -2.32
N TYR A 45 -13.73 4.88 -3.31
CA TYR A 45 -15.08 5.39 -3.19
C TYR A 45 -15.95 4.83 -4.30
N THR A 46 -17.22 4.59 -3.97
CA THR A 46 -18.23 4.14 -4.92
C THR A 46 -19.19 5.26 -5.26
N TYR A 47 -19.72 5.25 -6.48
CA TYR A 47 -20.72 6.20 -6.95
C TYR A 47 -21.59 5.57 -8.05
N PRO A 48 -22.85 6.06 -8.27
CA PRO A 48 -23.72 5.54 -9.31
C PRO A 48 -23.11 5.76 -10.70
N GLN A 49 -23.16 4.75 -11.57
CA GLN A 49 -22.64 4.84 -12.95
C GLN A 49 -23.26 6.00 -13.75
N THR A 50 -24.53 6.31 -13.49
CA THR A 50 -25.25 7.43 -14.13
C THR A 50 -24.66 8.79 -13.80
N LYS A 51 -23.77 8.89 -12.81
CA LYS A 51 -23.12 10.12 -12.33
C LYS A 51 -21.70 10.31 -12.89
N GLU A 52 -21.23 9.43 -13.78
CA GLU A 52 -19.89 9.47 -14.33
C GLU A 52 -19.53 10.83 -14.94
N GLN A 53 -20.34 11.31 -15.89
CA GLN A 53 -20.10 12.59 -16.55
C GLN A 53 -20.19 13.80 -15.59
N GLN A 54 -21.09 13.71 -14.62
CA GLN A 54 -21.20 14.74 -13.59
C GLN A 54 -19.97 14.77 -12.70
N LEU A 55 -19.42 13.60 -12.37
CA LEU A 55 -18.18 13.47 -11.59
C LEU A 55 -17.01 14.07 -12.35
N ASP A 56 -16.83 13.71 -13.63
CA ASP A 56 -15.74 14.24 -14.46
C ASP A 56 -15.79 15.77 -14.56
N SER A 57 -17.01 16.34 -14.67
CA SER A 57 -17.21 17.79 -14.67
C SER A 57 -16.78 18.42 -13.33
N LEU A 58 -17.14 17.81 -12.19
CA LEU A 58 -16.76 18.28 -10.87
C LEU A 58 -15.25 18.20 -10.66
N LEU A 59 -14.61 17.11 -11.07
CA LEU A 59 -13.15 16.93 -10.98
C LEU A 59 -12.43 18.05 -11.76
N SER A 60 -12.90 18.36 -12.96
CA SER A 60 -12.35 19.45 -13.77
C SER A 60 -12.50 20.81 -13.11
N ILE A 61 -13.70 21.14 -12.59
CA ILE A 61 -14.00 22.41 -11.91
C ILE A 61 -13.11 22.58 -10.66
N LEU A 62 -12.94 21.51 -9.90
CA LEU A 62 -12.17 21.51 -8.65
C LEU A 62 -10.66 21.37 -8.86
N SER A 63 -10.22 21.26 -10.13
CA SER A 63 -8.81 21.01 -10.48
C SER A 63 -8.23 19.75 -9.79
N ILE A 64 -9.09 18.76 -9.56
CA ILE A 64 -8.66 17.44 -9.08
C ILE A 64 -8.11 16.68 -10.29
N GLY A 65 -6.90 16.17 -10.15
CA GLY A 65 -6.23 15.45 -11.24
C GLY A 65 -7.05 14.24 -11.72
N PRO A 66 -6.77 13.73 -12.94
CA PRO A 66 -7.50 12.60 -13.49
C PRO A 66 -7.40 11.39 -12.55
N THR A 67 -8.55 10.83 -12.23
CA THR A 67 -8.65 9.60 -11.45
C THR A 67 -9.16 8.49 -12.38
N GLU A 68 -8.48 7.35 -12.38
CA GLU A 68 -8.89 6.23 -13.20
C GLU A 68 -10.09 5.48 -12.59
N LEU A 69 -10.95 4.95 -13.46
CA LEU A 69 -12.00 4.01 -13.07
C LEU A 69 -11.33 2.70 -12.65
N MET A 70 -11.40 2.37 -11.36
CA MET A 70 -10.77 1.18 -10.77
C MET A 70 -11.59 -0.10 -10.97
N GLY A 71 -12.82 0.02 -11.46
CA GLY A 71 -13.75 -1.10 -11.69
C GLY A 71 -15.15 -0.80 -11.17
N GLN A 72 -15.89 -1.88 -10.88
CA GLN A 72 -17.26 -1.81 -10.37
C GLN A 72 -17.44 -2.67 -9.12
N HIS A 73 -18.22 -2.19 -8.19
CA HIS A 73 -18.63 -2.91 -6.98
C HIS A 73 -20.13 -2.74 -6.77
N GLU A 74 -20.85 -3.84 -6.68
CA GLU A 74 -22.32 -3.86 -6.53
C GLU A 74 -23.08 -2.94 -7.52
N GLY A 75 -22.66 -2.94 -8.79
CA GLY A 75 -23.29 -2.13 -9.83
C GLY A 75 -22.98 -0.63 -9.76
N LYS A 76 -22.06 -0.21 -8.89
CA LYS A 76 -21.55 1.16 -8.80
C LYS A 76 -20.11 1.24 -9.33
N ASN A 77 -19.75 2.37 -9.89
CA ASN A 77 -18.37 2.64 -10.29
C ASN A 77 -17.49 2.92 -9.06
N VAL A 78 -16.22 2.56 -9.17
CA VAL A 78 -15.21 2.75 -8.12
C VAL A 78 -14.09 3.64 -8.64
N ARG A 79 -13.76 4.70 -7.91
CA ARG A 79 -12.58 5.55 -8.12
C ARG A 79 -11.86 5.81 -6.80
N SER A 80 -10.60 6.21 -6.89
CA SER A 80 -9.78 6.55 -5.72
C SER A 80 -9.71 8.05 -5.51
N PHE A 81 -9.97 8.49 -4.29
CA PHE A 81 -9.83 9.89 -3.87
C PHE A 81 -9.07 9.97 -2.55
N SER A 82 -8.30 11.03 -2.35
CA SER A 82 -7.79 11.40 -1.03
C SER A 82 -8.94 11.95 -0.17
N ARG A 83 -8.72 12.04 1.14
CA ARG A 83 -9.69 12.67 2.04
C ARG A 83 -9.96 14.11 1.68
N TYR A 84 -8.92 14.83 1.23
CA TYR A 84 -9.05 16.22 0.83
C TYR A 84 -9.84 16.36 -0.48
N GLU A 85 -9.57 15.53 -1.49
CA GLU A 85 -10.34 15.52 -2.73
C GLU A 85 -11.81 15.17 -2.48
N TYR A 86 -12.07 14.17 -1.64
CA TYR A 86 -13.45 13.83 -1.25
C TYR A 86 -14.14 14.99 -0.51
N TYR A 87 -13.43 15.67 0.39
CA TYR A 87 -13.96 16.84 1.07
C TYR A 87 -14.36 17.94 0.07
N LEU A 88 -13.52 18.25 -0.92
CA LEU A 88 -13.83 19.23 -1.96
C LEU A 88 -15.07 18.83 -2.77
N LEU A 89 -15.16 17.56 -3.15
CA LEU A 89 -16.32 16.99 -3.87
C LEU A 89 -17.60 17.11 -3.03
N ASP A 90 -17.55 16.76 -1.76
CA ASP A 90 -18.70 16.86 -0.85
C ASP A 90 -19.16 18.30 -0.65
N GLN A 91 -18.22 19.24 -0.49
CA GLN A 91 -18.53 20.67 -0.41
C GLN A 91 -19.19 21.18 -1.71
N ALA A 92 -18.68 20.79 -2.88
CA ALA A 92 -19.27 21.18 -4.16
C ALA A 92 -20.70 20.62 -4.36
N MET A 93 -21.03 19.54 -3.66
CA MET A 93 -22.37 18.92 -3.63
C MET A 93 -23.23 19.38 -2.44
N ASN A 94 -22.79 20.43 -1.70
CA ASN A 94 -23.47 20.97 -0.51
C ASN A 94 -23.75 19.92 0.58
N GLY A 95 -22.81 19.00 0.83
CA GLY A 95 -22.95 17.92 1.80
C GLY A 95 -23.96 16.82 1.41
N LYS A 96 -24.45 16.84 0.18
CA LYS A 96 -25.36 15.81 -0.37
C LYS A 96 -24.62 14.88 -1.34
N SER A 97 -23.43 14.45 -0.94
CA SER A 97 -22.59 13.61 -1.78
C SER A 97 -23.25 12.25 -2.06
N TRP A 98 -23.33 11.90 -3.35
CA TRP A 98 -23.67 10.56 -3.80
C TRP A 98 -22.43 9.67 -3.96
N ILE A 99 -21.24 10.19 -3.62
CA ILE A 99 -19.99 9.45 -3.51
C ILE A 99 -19.89 8.91 -2.08
N GLN A 100 -19.60 7.63 -1.94
CA GLN A 100 -19.51 6.98 -0.63
C GLN A 100 -18.20 6.22 -0.51
N PRO A 101 -17.54 6.26 0.66
CA PRO A 101 -16.37 5.43 0.90
C PRO A 101 -16.72 3.96 0.66
N LEU A 102 -15.91 3.27 -0.13
CA LEU A 102 -16.00 1.83 -0.22
C LEU A 102 -15.48 1.26 1.09
N GLN A 103 -16.40 0.82 1.94
CA GLN A 103 -16.04 0.03 3.11
C GLN A 103 -15.52 -1.32 2.61
N GLN A 104 -14.21 -1.42 2.40
CA GLN A 104 -13.59 -2.73 2.35
C GLN A 104 -13.86 -3.34 3.72
N SER A 105 -14.59 -4.45 3.72
CA SER A 105 -14.77 -5.25 4.92
C SER A 105 -13.38 -5.73 5.34
N LEU A 106 -12.72 -4.98 6.22
CA LEU A 106 -11.45 -5.33 6.84
C LEU A 106 -11.67 -6.49 7.83
N GLN A 107 -12.27 -7.60 7.34
CA GLN A 107 -12.37 -8.85 8.07
C GLN A 107 -11.13 -9.73 7.89
N GLU A 108 -10.17 -9.29 7.08
CA GLU A 108 -8.87 -9.94 7.09
C GLU A 108 -8.10 -9.52 8.35
N GLU A 109 -7.71 -10.50 9.11
CA GLU A 109 -6.94 -10.35 10.34
C GLU A 109 -5.61 -9.66 10.01
N ALA A 110 -5.48 -8.38 10.40
CA ALA A 110 -4.24 -7.64 10.19
C ALA A 110 -3.09 -8.32 10.92
N LYS A 111 -1.95 -8.49 10.25
CA LYS A 111 -0.79 -9.22 10.75
C LYS A 111 0.38 -8.28 11.02
N PRO A 112 1.09 -8.48 12.13
CA PRO A 112 2.21 -7.60 12.48
C PRO A 112 3.42 -7.89 11.60
N LEU A 113 3.89 -6.91 10.84
CA LEU A 113 5.12 -6.95 10.07
C LEU A 113 6.19 -6.10 10.78
N ILE A 114 7.30 -6.72 11.13
CA ILE A 114 8.47 -6.00 11.63
C ILE A 114 9.30 -5.53 10.43
N VAL A 115 9.54 -4.22 10.35
CA VAL A 115 10.43 -3.63 9.33
C VAL A 115 11.87 -4.07 9.65
N PRO A 116 12.56 -4.78 8.73
CA PRO A 116 13.88 -5.30 9.02
C PRO A 116 14.91 -4.21 9.31
N GLY A 117 15.77 -4.46 10.28
CA GLY A 117 16.88 -3.56 10.63
C GLY A 117 18.16 -4.34 10.80
N LYS A 118 19.28 -3.65 10.61
CA LYS A 118 20.62 -4.21 10.73
C LYS A 118 20.83 -4.89 12.09
N GLY A 119 21.20 -6.18 12.03
CA GLY A 119 21.48 -6.98 13.22
C GLY A 119 20.24 -7.37 14.04
N LYS A 120 19.03 -6.94 13.67
CA LYS A 120 17.80 -7.32 14.36
C LYS A 120 17.22 -8.61 13.77
N ALA A 121 16.76 -9.51 14.65
CA ALA A 121 16.09 -10.73 14.24
C ALA A 121 14.64 -10.45 13.84
N VAL A 122 14.23 -10.95 12.67
CA VAL A 122 12.84 -10.96 12.24
C VAL A 122 12.34 -12.38 12.20
N ARG A 123 11.27 -12.67 12.95
CA ARG A 123 10.67 -14.01 12.99
C ARG A 123 9.96 -14.33 11.68
N VAL A 124 10.15 -15.56 11.21
CA VAL A 124 9.49 -16.09 10.01
C VAL A 124 8.14 -16.67 10.38
N TYR A 125 7.10 -16.22 9.69
CA TYR A 125 5.75 -16.73 9.78
C TYR A 125 5.27 -17.17 8.39
N PRO A 126 4.23 -18.01 8.27
CA PRO A 126 3.70 -18.44 6.98
C PRO A 126 3.37 -17.27 6.04
N TRP A 127 2.86 -16.17 6.58
CA TRP A 127 2.42 -15.02 5.82
C TRP A 127 3.54 -14.06 5.39
N ASN A 128 4.69 -13.99 6.10
CA ASN A 128 5.79 -13.08 5.76
C ASN A 128 7.00 -13.76 5.09
N ARG A 129 7.05 -15.08 5.02
CA ARG A 129 8.25 -15.82 4.56
C ARG A 129 8.64 -15.52 3.12
N THR A 130 7.65 -15.32 2.23
CA THR A 130 7.93 -14.97 0.83
C THR A 130 8.57 -13.58 0.74
N LEU A 131 8.05 -12.60 1.48
CA LEU A 131 8.64 -11.27 1.59
C LEU A 131 10.08 -11.35 2.11
N LEU A 132 10.29 -12.04 3.24
CA LEU A 132 11.63 -12.18 3.84
C LEU A 132 12.60 -12.92 2.91
N ARG A 133 12.15 -13.98 2.25
CA ARG A 133 12.94 -14.69 1.24
C ARG A 133 13.36 -13.74 0.11
N ASN A 134 12.43 -12.99 -0.45
CA ASN A 134 12.72 -12.06 -1.53
C ASN A 134 13.70 -10.96 -1.09
N THR A 135 13.51 -10.42 0.10
CA THR A 135 14.43 -9.41 0.68
C THR A 135 15.84 -9.97 0.83
N LEU A 136 15.98 -11.21 1.34
CA LEU A 136 17.28 -11.86 1.49
C LEU A 136 17.97 -12.08 0.15
N VAL A 137 17.24 -12.55 -0.86
CA VAL A 137 17.80 -12.85 -2.18
C VAL A 137 18.13 -11.57 -2.94
N LEU A 138 17.17 -10.65 -3.04
CA LEU A 138 17.29 -9.48 -3.92
C LEU A 138 18.17 -8.36 -3.33
N HIS A 139 18.16 -8.21 -2.01
CA HIS A 139 18.81 -7.07 -1.37
C HIS A 139 20.01 -7.43 -0.48
N GLU A 140 20.04 -8.65 0.07
CA GLU A 140 21.15 -9.12 0.90
C GLU A 140 22.12 -10.04 0.13
N GLY A 141 21.73 -10.49 -1.07
CA GLY A 141 22.55 -11.41 -1.87
C GLY A 141 22.72 -12.80 -1.27
N LYS A 142 21.84 -13.19 -0.33
CA LYS A 142 21.88 -14.51 0.32
C LYS A 142 21.12 -15.54 -0.50
N GLN A 143 21.55 -16.80 -0.42
CA GLN A 143 20.77 -17.90 -0.94
C GLN A 143 19.62 -18.21 0.02
N ALA A 144 18.39 -18.03 -0.44
CA ALA A 144 17.21 -18.34 0.33
C ALA A 144 16.11 -18.94 -0.55
N GLU A 145 15.46 -19.98 -0.04
CA GLU A 145 14.39 -20.70 -0.74
C GLU A 145 13.32 -21.18 0.25
N ILE A 146 12.13 -21.45 -0.25
CA ILE A 146 11.04 -22.02 0.52
C ILE A 146 10.82 -23.46 0.04
N ARG A 147 10.95 -24.43 0.94
CA ARG A 147 10.66 -25.84 0.70
C ARG A 147 9.72 -26.35 1.79
N ASN A 148 8.66 -27.03 1.40
CA ASN A 148 7.68 -27.62 2.35
C ASN A 148 7.30 -26.63 3.46
N ASP A 149 6.91 -25.43 3.06
CA ASP A 149 6.48 -24.35 3.97
C ASP A 149 7.57 -23.85 4.95
N THR A 150 8.81 -24.24 4.76
CA THR A 150 9.95 -23.82 5.59
C THR A 150 10.90 -22.94 4.80
N LEU A 151 11.34 -21.82 5.40
CA LEU A 151 12.36 -20.96 4.82
C LEU A 151 13.75 -21.55 5.12
N TYR A 152 14.52 -21.78 4.08
CA TYR A 152 15.93 -22.18 4.16
C TYR A 152 16.80 -20.98 3.77
N ILE A 153 17.80 -20.70 4.59
CA ILE A 153 18.82 -19.67 4.34
C ILE A 153 20.18 -20.35 4.35
N GLU A 154 20.94 -20.19 3.26
CA GLU A 154 22.24 -20.87 3.05
C GLU A 154 22.12 -22.40 3.33
N GLY A 155 21.04 -23.00 2.83
CA GLY A 155 20.75 -24.42 2.97
C GLY A 155 20.27 -24.88 4.35
N ARG A 156 20.08 -23.99 5.33
CA ARG A 156 19.63 -24.32 6.69
C ARG A 156 18.22 -23.84 6.94
N PRO A 157 17.34 -24.65 7.55
CA PRO A 157 15.99 -24.22 7.93
C PRO A 157 16.08 -23.12 8.99
N SER A 158 15.34 -22.03 8.81
CA SER A 158 15.47 -20.86 9.64
C SER A 158 14.10 -20.32 10.07
N GLN A 159 13.93 -20.12 11.38
CA GLN A 159 12.75 -19.49 11.96
C GLN A 159 12.92 -17.98 12.16
N HIS A 160 14.13 -17.46 11.97
CA HIS A 160 14.48 -16.06 12.09
C HIS A 160 15.41 -15.66 10.95
N CYS A 161 15.22 -14.43 10.46
CA CYS A 161 16.11 -13.79 9.49
C CYS A 161 16.90 -12.69 10.15
N TYR A 162 18.17 -12.54 9.72
CA TYR A 162 19.04 -11.42 10.13
C TYR A 162 19.46 -10.67 8.88
N PHE A 163 19.39 -9.34 8.96
CA PHE A 163 19.68 -8.45 7.86
C PHE A 163 20.98 -7.66 8.16
N THR A 164 21.72 -7.37 7.11
CA THR A 164 22.96 -6.56 7.21
C THR A 164 22.71 -5.09 6.94
N LYS A 165 21.52 -4.76 6.43
CA LYS A 165 21.07 -3.41 6.07
C LYS A 165 19.84 -3.01 6.89
N ASP A 166 19.60 -1.70 6.92
CA ASP A 166 18.37 -1.11 7.41
C ASP A 166 17.39 -0.97 6.25
N TYR A 167 16.11 -1.34 6.50
CA TYR A 167 15.02 -1.26 5.53
C TYR A 167 13.99 -0.25 5.98
N TYR A 168 13.31 0.35 5.04
CA TYR A 168 12.27 1.32 5.26
C TYR A 168 11.03 0.89 4.50
N TRP A 169 9.88 0.97 5.14
CA TRP A 169 8.63 0.70 4.48
C TRP A 169 8.13 1.99 3.86
N MET A 170 8.08 2.01 2.54
CA MET A 170 7.63 3.17 1.78
C MET A 170 6.20 2.93 1.29
N ALA A 171 5.36 3.95 1.37
CA ALA A 171 4.02 3.91 0.81
C ALA A 171 3.86 5.02 -0.22
N SER A 172 3.24 4.67 -1.33
CA SER A 172 2.76 5.64 -2.32
C SER A 172 1.52 6.35 -1.78
N ASN A 173 1.29 7.59 -2.20
CA ASN A 173 0.03 8.29 -1.96
C ASN A 173 -1.14 7.59 -2.68
N ASN A 174 -0.85 6.83 -3.72
CA ASN A 174 -1.81 6.05 -4.49
C ASN A 174 -1.67 4.55 -4.19
N SER A 175 -1.76 4.17 -2.92
CA SER A 175 -1.65 2.77 -2.47
C SER A 175 -2.73 1.83 -3.02
N VAL A 176 -3.64 2.34 -3.83
CA VAL A 176 -4.71 1.58 -4.49
C VAL A 176 -4.27 1.07 -5.86
N ASN A 177 -3.21 1.63 -6.41
CA ASN A 177 -2.68 1.23 -7.71
C ASN A 177 -1.46 0.32 -7.48
N LEU A 178 -1.59 -0.97 -7.80
CA LEU A 178 -0.53 -1.98 -7.62
C LEU A 178 0.76 -1.66 -8.41
N SER A 179 0.69 -0.75 -9.39
CA SER A 179 1.86 -0.31 -10.15
C SER A 179 2.76 0.69 -9.41
N ASP A 180 2.24 1.28 -8.33
CA ASP A 180 2.94 2.34 -7.57
C ASP A 180 3.47 1.86 -6.20
N SER A 181 3.30 0.56 -5.90
CA SER A 181 3.75 -0.05 -4.64
C SER A 181 4.98 -0.93 -4.82
#